data_61e340435ac8765710b9f3b8929cd0ef
#
_entry.id   61e340435ac8765710b9f3b8929cd0ef
#
_cell.length_a   1.000
_cell.length_b   1.000
_cell.length_c   1.000
_cell.angle_alpha   90.00
_cell.angle_beta   90.00
_cell.angle_gamma   90.00
#
_symmetry.space_group_name_H-M   'P 1'
#
loop_
_entity.id
_entity.type
_entity.pdbx_description
1 polymer ?
#
loop_
_entity_poly.entity_id
_entity_poly.type
_entity_poly.pdbx_seq_one_letter_code
_entity_poly.pdbx_strand_id
1 'polypeptide(L)'
;MRNVVLIVLDTARACSVGDRTTPTMTGLADAGTAFDDAFAAAPWTLPSHASMFTGAYPSEHGAHGGHTYLDETLRTLPEAFADAGFQTIGVSNNTWLTEEFGFHRGFDELRKGWQYVQSDSDMGAVVRGEDVQEKLQATRTHLFDGNPFVNAVNIFYSELFQPTGDDGADRSTTWIANWLAGRTDDRPFFLFCNFIEPHVEYDPPREYAERFLPDETTYEDATTIRQDPRAYDCGEYHLSEPEFAALRGLYRAELAYVDDQLAEIRTALEDAGEWEDTLLVVCGDHGEHIGEHDFFGHQYNLYDTLINVPLVAHGGPFTDGGRRNELVQLLDLPVTVLEAAGVDDPELREQGSGRSWVPLVADSRTASTRDAVFAEYVAPQPSIERLENRFGADSIPDRVREFDRRLRAVRTNEYKYVQGSDGFERLHDVASDPAESTNVVADEPERARRLRNRLEKRFGPLSEDATDGDVEMQAGTKDRLADLGYL
;
A
#
# COMPACT_ATOMS: atom_id res chain seq x y z
N MET A 1 -7.56 -10.68 25.73
CA MET A 1 -7.23 -10.44 24.31
C MET A 1 -7.38 -8.95 24.09
N ARG A 2 -6.56 -8.35 23.22
CA ARG A 2 -6.49 -6.92 22.97
C ARG A 2 -7.10 -6.61 21.62
N ASN A 3 -7.81 -5.49 21.48
CA ASN A 3 -8.22 -5.00 20.16
C ASN A 3 -7.01 -4.72 19.28
N VAL A 4 -7.18 -4.88 17.98
CA VAL A 4 -6.16 -4.55 16.97
C VAL A 4 -6.75 -3.64 15.93
N VAL A 5 -6.09 -2.52 15.67
CA VAL A 5 -6.38 -1.61 14.56
C VAL A 5 -5.14 -1.55 13.65
N LEU A 6 -5.32 -1.90 12.40
CA LEU A 6 -4.31 -1.82 11.35
C LEU A 6 -4.74 -0.77 10.34
N ILE A 7 -4.01 0.34 10.26
CA ILE A 7 -4.23 1.42 9.29
C ILE A 7 -3.09 1.39 8.28
N VAL A 8 -3.46 1.34 7.01
CA VAL A 8 -2.53 1.34 5.89
C VAL A 8 -2.75 2.58 5.04
N LEU A 9 -1.68 3.34 4.78
CA LEU A 9 -1.63 4.50 3.93
C LEU A 9 -1.04 4.08 2.58
N ASP A 10 -1.86 4.04 1.55
CA ASP A 10 -1.45 3.57 0.22
C ASP A 10 -0.32 4.44 -0.36
N THR A 11 0.74 3.84 -0.88
CA THR A 11 1.93 4.51 -1.40
C THR A 11 2.71 5.39 -0.43
N ALA A 12 2.51 5.29 0.90
CA ALA A 12 3.21 6.14 1.84
C ALA A 12 4.71 5.81 1.93
N ARG A 13 5.56 6.81 1.68
CA ARG A 13 7.03 6.71 1.67
C ARG A 13 7.60 7.02 3.05
N ALA A 14 8.52 6.20 3.56
CA ALA A 14 9.18 6.46 4.85
C ALA A 14 9.87 7.85 4.89
N CYS A 15 10.49 8.29 3.79
CA CYS A 15 11.17 9.59 3.71
C CYS A 15 10.24 10.82 3.70
N SER A 16 8.92 10.62 3.58
CA SER A 16 7.93 11.71 3.53
C SER A 16 7.18 11.91 4.85
N VAL A 17 7.34 10.98 5.81
CA VAL A 17 6.74 11.04 7.15
C VAL A 17 7.62 11.85 8.11
N GLY A 18 7.01 12.66 8.96
CA GLY A 18 7.71 13.44 9.97
C GLY A 18 6.86 14.56 10.58
N ASP A 19 7.40 15.31 11.53
CA ASP A 19 6.69 16.30 12.35
C ASP A 19 5.87 17.32 11.57
N ARG A 20 6.30 17.65 10.36
CA ARG A 20 5.62 18.65 9.52
C ARG A 20 4.49 18.05 8.70
N THR A 21 4.65 16.82 8.24
CA THR A 21 3.68 16.14 7.37
C THR A 21 2.70 15.29 8.16
N THR A 22 3.17 14.54 9.16
CA THR A 22 2.40 13.55 9.90
C THR A 22 2.63 13.67 11.41
N PRO A 23 2.21 14.80 12.05
CA PRO A 23 2.42 15.03 13.47
C PRO A 23 1.72 14.00 14.37
N THR A 24 0.55 13.48 13.97
CA THR A 24 -0.17 12.43 14.71
C THR A 24 0.63 11.13 14.72
N MET A 25 1.10 10.69 13.55
CA MET A 25 1.93 9.50 13.44
C MET A 25 3.26 9.66 14.19
N THR A 26 3.86 10.86 14.16
CA THR A 26 5.06 11.16 14.97
C THR A 26 4.76 11.06 16.48
N GLY A 27 3.64 11.61 16.94
CA GLY A 27 3.22 11.49 18.34
C GLY A 27 2.96 10.05 18.77
N LEU A 28 2.41 9.22 17.88
CA LEU A 28 2.26 7.77 18.10
C LEU A 28 3.63 7.07 18.19
N ALA A 29 4.59 7.46 17.34
CA ALA A 29 5.96 6.94 17.37
C ALA A 29 6.68 7.28 18.68
N ASP A 30 6.51 8.49 19.18
CA ASP A 30 7.12 8.95 20.44
C ASP A 30 6.54 8.24 21.68
N ALA A 31 5.23 7.96 21.67
CA ALA A 31 4.55 7.23 22.74
C ALA A 31 4.59 5.70 22.57
N GLY A 32 4.90 5.23 21.38
CA GLY A 32 4.92 3.83 20.98
C GLY A 32 6.29 3.37 20.49
N THR A 33 6.31 2.76 19.32
CA THR A 33 7.51 2.29 18.64
C THR A 33 7.45 2.61 17.15
N ALA A 34 8.47 3.27 16.61
CA ALA A 34 8.67 3.44 15.18
C ALA A 34 9.81 2.54 14.68
N PHE A 35 9.65 1.97 13.49
CA PHE A 35 10.69 1.21 12.81
C PHE A 35 11.16 1.98 11.58
N ASP A 36 12.41 2.48 11.62
CA ASP A 36 12.98 3.32 10.57
C ASP A 36 13.33 2.51 9.31
N ASP A 37 13.68 1.23 9.48
CA ASP A 37 14.06 0.30 8.44
C ASP A 37 12.98 -0.77 8.21
N ALA A 38 11.75 -0.32 7.87
CA ALA A 38 10.63 -1.18 7.53
C ALA A 38 10.46 -1.30 6.01
N PHE A 39 10.22 -2.53 5.52
CA PHE A 39 10.19 -2.82 4.09
C PHE A 39 8.97 -3.63 3.67
N ALA A 40 8.37 -3.23 2.56
CA ALA A 40 7.38 -4.02 1.84
C ALA A 40 8.03 -5.24 1.15
N ALA A 41 7.26 -6.31 0.97
CA ALA A 41 7.71 -7.49 0.23
C ALA A 41 7.47 -7.37 -1.29
N ALA A 42 6.71 -6.36 -1.71
CA ALA A 42 6.36 -6.06 -3.10
C ALA A 42 6.14 -4.55 -3.30
N PRO A 43 6.29 -4.02 -4.54
CA PRO A 43 6.27 -2.59 -4.80
C PRO A 43 4.89 -2.03 -5.16
N TRP A 44 3.79 -2.78 -4.97
CA TRP A 44 2.44 -2.34 -5.27
C TRP A 44 1.38 -3.05 -4.43
N THR A 45 0.17 -2.51 -4.40
CA THR A 45 -0.89 -2.78 -3.41
C THR A 45 -1.24 -4.26 -3.22
N LEU A 46 -1.68 -4.97 -4.30
CA LEU A 46 -2.23 -6.32 -4.16
C LEU A 46 -1.21 -7.31 -3.56
N PRO A 47 0.02 -7.50 -4.10
CA PRO A 47 0.97 -8.44 -3.52
C PRO A 47 1.51 -7.99 -2.16
N SER A 48 1.62 -6.69 -1.90
CA SER A 48 2.04 -6.21 -0.59
C SER A 48 1.03 -6.53 0.49
N HIS A 49 -0.27 -6.24 0.26
CA HIS A 49 -1.34 -6.59 1.20
C HIS A 49 -1.50 -8.11 1.34
N ALA A 50 -1.35 -8.88 0.25
CA ALA A 50 -1.34 -10.34 0.35
C ALA A 50 -0.22 -10.82 1.29
N SER A 51 0.98 -10.23 1.20
CA SER A 51 2.08 -10.51 2.13
C SER A 51 1.76 -10.07 3.57
N MET A 52 1.12 -8.90 3.75
CA MET A 52 0.68 -8.40 5.07
C MET A 52 -0.39 -9.30 5.71
N PHE A 53 -1.22 -9.96 4.92
CA PHE A 53 -2.30 -10.82 5.44
C PHE A 53 -1.87 -12.26 5.65
N THR A 54 -0.89 -12.77 4.89
CA THR A 54 -0.48 -14.18 4.93
C THR A 54 0.86 -14.43 5.61
N GLY A 55 1.70 -13.40 5.74
CA GLY A 55 3.09 -13.53 6.21
C GLY A 55 4.04 -14.18 5.19
N ALA A 56 3.59 -14.33 3.93
CA ALA A 56 4.32 -15.00 2.84
C ALA A 56 4.83 -13.99 1.79
N TYR A 57 5.76 -14.39 0.96
CA TYR A 57 6.24 -13.59 -0.17
C TYR A 57 5.35 -13.75 -1.41
N PRO A 58 5.38 -12.81 -2.38
CA PRO A 58 4.59 -12.87 -3.61
C PRO A 58 4.68 -14.20 -4.38
N SER A 59 5.85 -14.81 -4.45
CA SER A 59 6.02 -16.13 -5.08
C SER A 59 5.44 -17.31 -4.27
N GLU A 60 5.11 -17.08 -2.99
CA GLU A 60 4.55 -18.10 -2.08
C GLU A 60 3.02 -18.00 -2.01
N HIS A 61 2.47 -16.78 -1.91
CA HIS A 61 1.01 -16.58 -1.87
C HIS A 61 0.35 -16.46 -3.25
N GLY A 62 1.13 -16.29 -4.33
CA GLY A 62 0.66 -16.31 -5.70
C GLY A 62 0.00 -15.03 -6.22
N ALA A 63 -0.34 -14.04 -5.38
CA ALA A 63 -0.95 -12.79 -5.82
C ALA A 63 0.12 -11.84 -6.39
N HIS A 64 0.04 -11.53 -7.69
CA HIS A 64 0.99 -10.68 -8.42
C HIS A 64 0.43 -10.20 -9.77
N GLY A 65 1.17 -9.43 -10.56
CA GLY A 65 0.71 -8.86 -11.85
C GLY A 65 0.23 -9.89 -12.89
N GLY A 66 0.71 -11.12 -12.85
CA GLY A 66 0.25 -12.21 -13.70
C GLY A 66 -0.88 -13.05 -13.09
N HIS A 67 -1.23 -12.84 -11.81
CA HIS A 67 -2.32 -13.50 -11.13
C HIS A 67 -2.87 -12.56 -10.04
N THR A 68 -3.87 -11.75 -10.41
CA THR A 68 -4.36 -10.65 -9.57
C THR A 68 -5.42 -11.08 -8.56
N TYR A 69 -5.19 -12.19 -7.86
CA TYR A 69 -6.10 -12.74 -6.88
C TYR A 69 -5.33 -13.39 -5.71
N LEU A 70 -5.85 -13.24 -4.48
CA LEU A 70 -5.35 -13.95 -3.30
C LEU A 70 -6.10 -15.27 -3.12
N ASP A 71 -5.48 -16.36 -3.56
CA ASP A 71 -6.03 -17.71 -3.47
C ASP A 71 -6.27 -18.16 -2.02
N GLU A 72 -7.14 -19.16 -1.87
CA GLU A 72 -7.47 -19.78 -0.58
C GLU A 72 -6.40 -20.76 -0.05
N THR A 73 -5.21 -20.77 -0.69
CA THR A 73 -4.14 -21.73 -0.34
C THR A 73 -3.43 -21.39 0.97
N LEU A 74 -3.42 -20.12 1.36
CA LEU A 74 -2.82 -19.64 2.61
C LEU A 74 -3.89 -18.98 3.48
N ARG A 75 -3.76 -19.20 4.78
CA ARG A 75 -4.58 -18.59 5.81
C ARG A 75 -4.28 -17.10 5.92
N THR A 76 -5.30 -16.27 6.11
CA THR A 76 -5.17 -14.83 6.26
C THR A 76 -5.24 -14.37 7.71
N LEU A 77 -4.70 -13.21 8.00
CA LEU A 77 -4.75 -12.58 9.32
C LEU A 77 -6.19 -12.36 9.82
N PRO A 78 -7.17 -11.86 9.00
CA PRO A 78 -8.55 -11.78 9.44
C PRO A 78 -9.18 -13.14 9.78
N GLU A 79 -8.86 -14.21 9.05
CA GLU A 79 -9.32 -15.57 9.38
C GLU A 79 -8.79 -16.03 10.73
N ALA A 80 -7.52 -15.73 11.04
CA ALA A 80 -6.94 -16.07 12.35
C ALA A 80 -7.63 -15.32 13.51
N PHE A 81 -7.97 -14.05 13.32
CA PHE A 81 -8.73 -13.28 14.31
C PHE A 81 -10.19 -13.74 14.43
N ALA A 82 -10.87 -14.05 13.33
CA ALA A 82 -12.24 -14.56 13.34
C ALA A 82 -12.34 -15.88 14.13
N ASP A 83 -11.43 -16.82 13.86
CA ASP A 83 -11.38 -18.11 14.59
C ASP A 83 -11.01 -17.94 16.07
N ALA A 84 -10.25 -16.89 16.42
CA ALA A 84 -9.98 -16.54 17.80
C ALA A 84 -11.16 -15.83 18.50
N GLY A 85 -12.28 -15.60 17.79
CA GLY A 85 -13.51 -15.03 18.33
C GLY A 85 -13.53 -13.50 18.35
N PHE A 86 -12.71 -12.84 17.54
CA PHE A 86 -12.78 -11.39 17.35
C PHE A 86 -13.94 -11.02 16.42
N GLN A 87 -14.45 -9.81 16.58
CA GLN A 87 -15.24 -9.14 15.54
C GLN A 87 -14.24 -8.58 14.50
N THR A 88 -14.39 -8.95 13.24
CA THR A 88 -13.43 -8.63 12.18
C THR A 88 -14.04 -7.67 11.16
N ILE A 89 -13.52 -6.46 11.09
CA ILE A 89 -14.06 -5.37 10.27
C ILE A 89 -12.96 -4.85 9.36
N GLY A 90 -13.29 -4.70 8.07
CA GLY A 90 -12.44 -4.04 7.09
C GLY A 90 -13.12 -2.85 6.44
N VAL A 91 -12.37 -1.77 6.23
CA VAL A 91 -12.73 -0.63 5.38
C VAL A 91 -11.60 -0.40 4.40
N SER A 92 -11.86 -0.49 3.11
CA SER A 92 -10.84 -0.27 2.08
C SER A 92 -11.28 0.80 1.11
N ASN A 93 -10.37 1.75 0.82
CA ASN A 93 -10.54 2.73 -0.25
C ASN A 93 -9.85 2.27 -1.55
N ASN A 94 -9.08 1.18 -1.51
CA ASN A 94 -8.42 0.63 -2.68
C ASN A 94 -9.22 -0.53 -3.30
N THR A 95 -9.40 -0.47 -4.63
CA THR A 95 -10.19 -1.45 -5.40
C THR A 95 -9.60 -2.86 -5.36
N TRP A 96 -8.27 -3.01 -5.26
CA TRP A 96 -7.61 -4.31 -5.15
C TRP A 96 -7.94 -5.07 -3.87
N LEU A 97 -8.43 -4.38 -2.83
CA LEU A 97 -8.67 -4.96 -1.52
C LEU A 97 -10.16 -5.23 -1.29
N THR A 98 -10.74 -6.04 -2.17
CA THR A 98 -12.16 -6.37 -2.17
C THR A 98 -12.38 -7.89 -2.27
N GLU A 99 -13.64 -8.32 -2.15
CA GLU A 99 -14.04 -9.72 -2.35
C GLU A 99 -13.63 -10.24 -3.73
N GLU A 100 -13.71 -9.41 -4.76
CA GLU A 100 -13.35 -9.77 -6.14
C GLU A 100 -11.90 -10.24 -6.28
N PHE A 101 -11.01 -9.75 -5.41
CA PHE A 101 -9.59 -10.12 -5.38
C PHE A 101 -9.20 -11.03 -4.21
N GLY A 102 -10.19 -11.62 -3.51
CA GLY A 102 -9.97 -12.61 -2.46
C GLY A 102 -9.66 -12.05 -1.08
N PHE A 103 -9.78 -10.73 -0.85
CA PHE A 103 -9.44 -10.09 0.44
C PHE A 103 -10.56 -10.12 1.49
N HIS A 104 -11.76 -10.61 1.16
CA HIS A 104 -12.90 -10.66 2.09
C HIS A 104 -12.78 -11.74 3.18
N ARG A 105 -11.91 -12.73 2.97
CA ARG A 105 -11.80 -13.90 3.85
C ARG A 105 -11.47 -13.53 5.29
N GLY A 106 -12.28 -14.04 6.21
CA GLY A 106 -12.13 -13.82 7.65
C GLY A 106 -12.71 -12.50 8.17
N PHE A 107 -13.20 -11.60 7.33
CA PHE A 107 -13.94 -10.42 7.76
C PHE A 107 -15.42 -10.72 7.98
N ASP A 108 -15.97 -10.30 9.13
CA ASP A 108 -17.43 -10.24 9.35
C ASP A 108 -18.06 -9.22 8.39
N GLU A 109 -17.34 -8.11 8.11
CA GLU A 109 -17.74 -7.08 7.15
C GLU A 109 -16.45 -6.46 6.51
N LEU A 110 -16.38 -6.46 5.17
CA LEU A 110 -15.38 -5.72 4.40
C LEU A 110 -16.09 -4.67 3.55
N ARG A 111 -15.89 -3.39 3.86
CA ARG A 111 -16.56 -2.25 3.22
C ARG A 111 -15.69 -1.61 2.16
N LYS A 112 -16.34 -1.23 1.06
CA LYS A 112 -15.77 -0.35 0.04
C LYS A 112 -15.96 1.10 0.51
N GLY A 113 -14.88 1.77 0.95
CA GLY A 113 -14.93 3.11 1.55
C GLY A 113 -15.44 4.20 0.60
N TRP A 114 -15.32 3.99 -0.71
CA TRP A 114 -15.84 4.90 -1.73
C TRP A 114 -17.35 4.78 -2.01
N GLN A 115 -18.03 3.78 -1.45
CA GLN A 115 -19.48 3.58 -1.65
C GLN A 115 -20.28 4.08 -0.44
N TYR A 116 -21.33 4.86 -0.68
CA TYR A 116 -22.28 5.26 0.37
C TYR A 116 -23.17 4.10 0.80
N VAL A 117 -23.72 3.38 -0.19
CA VAL A 117 -24.46 2.15 0.03
C VAL A 117 -23.69 0.99 -0.58
N GLN A 118 -23.31 0.03 0.25
CA GLN A 118 -22.53 -1.11 -0.22
C GLN A 118 -23.27 -1.88 -1.30
N SER A 119 -22.61 -2.13 -2.41
CA SER A 119 -23.14 -2.89 -3.54
C SER A 119 -22.00 -3.58 -4.30
N ASP A 120 -22.36 -4.60 -5.09
CA ASP A 120 -21.42 -5.27 -5.98
C ASP A 120 -21.12 -4.45 -7.24
N SER A 121 -21.96 -3.43 -7.53
CA SER A 121 -21.80 -2.54 -8.70
C SER A 121 -21.06 -1.27 -8.31
N ASP A 122 -19.99 -0.93 -9.04
CA ASP A 122 -19.30 0.35 -8.89
C ASP A 122 -19.84 1.41 -9.87
N MET A 123 -20.20 2.58 -9.33
CA MET A 123 -20.73 3.70 -10.09
C MET A 123 -19.72 4.85 -10.23
N GLY A 124 -18.46 4.63 -9.85
CA GLY A 124 -17.40 5.64 -9.90
C GLY A 124 -17.20 6.24 -11.28
N ALA A 125 -17.24 5.42 -12.33
CA ALA A 125 -17.12 5.88 -13.72
C ALA A 125 -18.19 6.90 -14.14
N VAL A 126 -19.40 6.86 -13.53
CA VAL A 126 -20.45 7.83 -13.80
C VAL A 126 -20.14 9.20 -13.19
N VAL A 127 -19.51 9.20 -12.02
CA VAL A 127 -19.22 10.43 -11.26
C VAL A 127 -18.00 11.14 -11.82
N ARG A 128 -16.98 10.39 -12.22
CA ARG A 128 -15.67 10.90 -12.69
C ARG A 128 -15.61 11.27 -14.18
N GLY A 129 -16.64 10.95 -14.98
CA GLY A 129 -16.66 11.30 -16.40
C GLY A 129 -16.46 12.82 -16.61
N GLU A 130 -15.52 13.22 -17.45
CA GLU A 130 -15.17 14.64 -17.68
C GLU A 130 -16.26 15.38 -18.47
N ASP A 131 -17.04 14.66 -19.31
CA ASP A 131 -18.10 15.26 -20.09
C ASP A 131 -19.47 14.59 -19.89
N VAL A 132 -20.54 15.31 -20.28
CA VAL A 132 -21.94 14.87 -20.16
C VAL A 132 -22.22 13.59 -21.00
N GLN A 133 -21.47 13.35 -22.07
CA GLN A 133 -21.67 12.18 -22.94
C GLN A 133 -21.05 10.94 -22.30
N GLU A 134 -19.88 11.06 -21.70
CA GLU A 134 -19.22 9.99 -20.93
C GLU A 134 -20.05 9.61 -19.71
N LYS A 135 -20.49 10.60 -18.91
CA LYS A 135 -21.40 10.37 -17.77
C LYS A 135 -22.70 9.69 -18.19
N LEU A 136 -23.29 10.08 -19.31
CA LEU A 136 -24.52 9.47 -19.84
C LEU A 136 -24.31 8.04 -20.34
N GLN A 137 -23.15 7.75 -20.92
CA GLN A 137 -22.79 6.42 -21.41
C GLN A 137 -22.49 5.49 -20.24
N ALA A 138 -21.69 5.92 -19.27
CA ALA A 138 -21.40 5.19 -18.05
C ALA A 138 -22.68 4.93 -17.24
N THR A 139 -23.55 5.94 -17.08
CA THR A 139 -24.86 5.76 -16.42
C THR A 139 -25.72 4.70 -17.10
N ARG A 140 -25.77 4.69 -18.45
CA ARG A 140 -26.53 3.68 -19.20
C ARG A 140 -25.99 2.27 -19.04
N THR A 141 -24.67 2.13 -18.92
CA THR A 141 -24.01 0.84 -18.80
C THR A 141 -24.15 0.28 -17.38
N HIS A 142 -23.94 1.10 -16.36
CA HIS A 142 -23.80 0.64 -14.98
C HIS A 142 -25.05 0.83 -14.10
N LEU A 143 -25.98 1.73 -14.47
CA LEU A 143 -27.17 1.99 -13.65
C LEU A 143 -28.02 0.73 -13.41
N PHE A 144 -28.01 -0.20 -14.36
CA PHE A 144 -28.81 -1.43 -14.31
C PHE A 144 -27.99 -2.67 -13.90
N ASP A 145 -26.71 -2.51 -13.60
CA ASP A 145 -25.90 -3.58 -13.00
C ASP A 145 -26.27 -3.71 -11.50
N GLY A 146 -26.81 -4.83 -11.11
CA GLY A 146 -27.28 -5.05 -9.75
C GLY A 146 -28.58 -4.29 -9.41
N ASN A 147 -28.56 -3.48 -8.34
CA ASN A 147 -29.73 -2.73 -7.88
C ASN A 147 -29.68 -1.28 -8.36
N PRO A 148 -30.48 -0.90 -9.41
CA PRO A 148 -30.42 0.45 -9.99
C PRO A 148 -30.80 1.57 -9.01
N PHE A 149 -31.53 1.25 -7.93
CA PHE A 149 -31.87 2.24 -6.91
C PHE A 149 -30.69 2.56 -6.01
N VAL A 150 -29.90 1.56 -5.64
CA VAL A 150 -28.66 1.71 -4.86
C VAL A 150 -27.62 2.47 -5.71
N ASN A 151 -27.49 2.11 -6.98
CA ASN A 151 -26.58 2.77 -7.92
C ASN A 151 -26.94 4.25 -8.11
N ALA A 152 -28.22 4.57 -8.28
CA ALA A 152 -28.68 5.96 -8.35
C ALA A 152 -28.43 6.74 -7.06
N VAL A 153 -28.55 6.12 -5.90
CA VAL A 153 -28.23 6.72 -4.60
C VAL A 153 -26.74 6.99 -4.50
N ASN A 154 -25.88 6.04 -4.86
CA ASN A 154 -24.42 6.23 -4.83
C ASN A 154 -23.97 7.37 -5.75
N ILE A 155 -24.50 7.46 -6.99
CA ILE A 155 -24.23 8.57 -7.90
C ILE A 155 -24.68 9.91 -7.29
N PHE A 156 -25.92 9.97 -6.79
CA PHE A 156 -26.47 11.20 -6.25
C PHE A 156 -25.69 11.72 -5.05
N TYR A 157 -25.27 10.81 -4.15
CA TYR A 157 -24.49 11.19 -2.97
C TYR A 157 -23.04 11.57 -3.32
N SER A 158 -22.37 10.86 -4.23
CA SER A 158 -21.01 11.22 -4.64
C SER A 158 -20.98 12.58 -5.36
N GLU A 159 -21.93 12.89 -6.25
CA GLU A 159 -21.95 14.20 -6.92
C GLU A 159 -22.30 15.38 -5.99
N LEU A 160 -23.06 15.17 -4.91
CA LEU A 160 -23.54 16.24 -4.05
C LEU A 160 -22.77 16.40 -2.74
N PHE A 161 -22.12 15.35 -2.26
CA PHE A 161 -21.59 15.30 -0.91
C PHE A 161 -20.13 14.82 -0.83
N GLN A 162 -19.49 14.43 -1.93
CA GLN A 162 -18.06 14.15 -1.91
C GLN A 162 -17.30 15.48 -1.79
N PRO A 163 -16.53 15.70 -0.72
CA PRO A 163 -15.68 16.88 -0.62
C PRO A 163 -14.67 16.88 -1.78
N THR A 164 -14.36 18.03 -2.32
CA THR A 164 -13.25 18.17 -3.28
C THR A 164 -11.95 17.86 -2.53
N GLY A 165 -11.14 16.96 -3.05
CA GLY A 165 -9.87 16.59 -2.42
C GLY A 165 -9.98 15.50 -1.34
N ASP A 166 -10.99 14.60 -1.42
CA ASP A 166 -11.12 13.42 -0.56
C ASP A 166 -11.47 12.20 -1.39
N ASP A 167 -10.60 11.21 -1.42
CA ASP A 167 -10.81 9.94 -2.12
C ASP A 167 -11.51 8.87 -1.25
N GLY A 168 -12.04 9.31 -0.11
CA GLY A 168 -12.86 8.52 0.79
C GLY A 168 -12.33 8.38 2.21
N ALA A 169 -11.23 9.06 2.55
CA ALA A 169 -10.64 8.99 3.89
C ALA A 169 -11.59 9.55 4.97
N ASP A 170 -12.17 10.74 4.79
CA ASP A 170 -13.14 11.33 5.73
C ASP A 170 -14.36 10.42 5.95
N ARG A 171 -14.90 9.85 4.86
CA ARG A 171 -16.04 8.95 4.94
C ARG A 171 -15.72 7.66 5.70
N SER A 172 -14.56 7.08 5.43
CA SER A 172 -14.09 5.86 6.12
C SER A 172 -13.88 6.14 7.60
N THR A 173 -13.25 7.26 7.94
CA THR A 173 -13.04 7.73 9.31
C THR A 173 -14.36 7.98 10.04
N THR A 174 -15.27 8.73 9.42
CA THR A 174 -16.62 8.97 9.97
C THR A 174 -17.38 7.66 10.19
N TRP A 175 -17.29 6.71 9.26
CA TRP A 175 -17.93 5.41 9.43
C TRP A 175 -17.32 4.64 10.60
N ILE A 176 -16.00 4.59 10.71
CA ILE A 176 -15.28 3.92 11.81
C ILE A 176 -15.68 4.53 13.16
N ALA A 177 -15.71 5.87 13.27
CA ALA A 177 -16.11 6.57 14.49
C ALA A 177 -17.56 6.23 14.89
N ASN A 178 -18.49 6.23 13.93
CA ASN A 178 -19.87 5.85 14.18
C ASN A 178 -20.03 4.36 14.57
N TRP A 179 -19.25 3.48 13.94
CA TRP A 179 -19.22 2.07 14.29
C TRP A 179 -18.72 1.86 15.72
N LEU A 180 -17.62 2.49 16.11
CA LEU A 180 -17.08 2.43 17.48
C LEU A 180 -18.12 2.95 18.50
N ALA A 181 -18.72 4.12 18.24
CA ALA A 181 -19.72 4.73 19.13
C ALA A 181 -21.02 3.89 19.24
N GLY A 182 -21.41 3.19 18.20
CA GLY A 182 -22.61 2.35 18.15
C GLY A 182 -22.39 0.88 18.52
N ARG A 183 -21.16 0.50 18.79
CA ARG A 183 -20.79 -0.90 19.04
C ARG A 183 -21.43 -1.44 20.32
N THR A 184 -22.08 -2.59 20.20
CA THR A 184 -22.69 -3.31 21.32
C THR A 184 -22.15 -4.73 21.49
N ASP A 185 -21.17 -5.12 20.68
CA ASP A 185 -20.50 -6.41 20.72
C ASP A 185 -19.35 -6.35 21.73
N ASP A 186 -19.33 -7.20 22.73
CA ASP A 186 -18.32 -7.27 23.78
C ASP A 186 -17.07 -8.05 23.37
N ARG A 187 -17.05 -8.67 22.17
CA ARG A 187 -15.84 -9.35 21.66
C ARG A 187 -14.71 -8.35 21.41
N PRO A 188 -13.44 -8.72 21.56
CA PRO A 188 -12.37 -7.91 21.02
C PRO A 188 -12.54 -7.77 19.49
N PHE A 189 -11.98 -6.73 18.89
CA PHE A 189 -12.10 -6.51 17.45
C PHE A 189 -10.74 -6.43 16.75
N PHE A 190 -10.74 -6.85 15.48
CA PHE A 190 -9.73 -6.53 14.49
C PHE A 190 -10.35 -5.58 13.47
N LEU A 191 -9.84 -4.35 13.42
CA LEU A 191 -10.22 -3.33 12.46
C LEU A 191 -9.06 -3.11 11.48
N PHE A 192 -9.31 -3.37 10.20
CA PHE A 192 -8.43 -3.00 9.11
C PHE A 192 -8.98 -1.77 8.39
N CYS A 193 -8.15 -0.76 8.15
CA CYS A 193 -8.49 0.40 7.33
C CYS A 193 -7.36 0.66 6.34
N ASN A 194 -7.69 0.68 5.04
CA ASN A 194 -6.80 1.16 3.99
C ASN A 194 -7.31 2.51 3.49
N PHE A 195 -6.50 3.56 3.62
CA PHE A 195 -6.70 4.83 2.94
C PHE A 195 -5.99 4.78 1.59
N ILE A 196 -6.65 5.27 0.54
CA ILE A 196 -6.04 5.35 -0.79
C ILE A 196 -5.01 6.48 -0.84
N GLU A 197 -5.22 7.53 -0.06
CA GLU A 197 -4.27 8.64 0.04
C GLU A 197 -2.97 8.16 0.74
N PRO A 198 -1.79 8.55 0.27
CA PRO A 198 -1.45 9.54 -0.76
C PRO A 198 -1.20 8.95 -2.18
N HIS A 199 -1.93 7.96 -2.65
CA HIS A 199 -1.81 7.41 -4.01
C HIS A 199 -2.09 8.47 -5.08
N VAL A 200 -1.36 8.44 -6.19
CA VAL A 200 -1.64 9.28 -7.37
C VAL A 200 -3.05 8.96 -7.94
N GLU A 201 -3.91 9.93 -8.34
CA GLU A 201 -3.61 11.35 -8.55
C GLU A 201 -3.69 12.15 -7.23
N TYR A 202 -2.78 13.11 -7.04
CA TYR A 202 -2.75 13.93 -5.82
C TYR A 202 -3.67 15.13 -5.99
N ASP A 203 -4.78 15.14 -5.27
CA ASP A 203 -5.75 16.24 -5.19
C ASP A 203 -6.18 16.50 -3.74
N PRO A 204 -5.24 16.86 -2.85
CA PRO A 204 -5.56 17.10 -1.44
C PRO A 204 -6.45 18.32 -1.27
N PRO A 205 -7.22 18.42 -0.15
CA PRO A 205 -7.94 19.64 0.17
C PRO A 205 -7.00 20.85 0.16
N ARG A 206 -7.46 21.96 -0.43
CA ARG A 206 -6.66 23.17 -0.67
C ARG A 206 -5.87 23.65 0.54
N GLU A 207 -6.48 23.61 1.72
CA GLU A 207 -5.86 24.06 2.97
C GLU A 207 -4.61 23.24 3.36
N TYR A 208 -4.55 21.97 2.94
CA TYR A 208 -3.37 21.13 3.10
C TYR A 208 -2.35 21.42 2.00
N ALA A 209 -2.78 21.53 0.75
CA ALA A 209 -1.90 21.82 -0.39
C ALA A 209 -1.09 23.11 -0.17
N GLU A 210 -1.73 24.20 0.25
CA GLU A 210 -1.10 25.51 0.47
C GLU A 210 0.01 25.48 1.54
N ARG A 211 0.07 24.44 2.38
CA ARG A 211 1.14 24.26 3.41
C ARG A 211 2.44 23.69 2.83
N PHE A 212 2.38 23.00 1.69
CA PHE A 212 3.49 22.21 1.17
C PHE A 212 3.90 22.57 -0.26
N LEU A 213 3.08 23.30 -0.99
CA LEU A 213 3.42 23.77 -2.33
C LEU A 213 4.65 24.72 -2.29
N PRO A 214 5.51 24.72 -3.34
CA PRO A 214 6.54 25.71 -3.49
C PRO A 214 5.97 27.14 -3.51
N ASP A 215 6.71 28.11 -2.99
CA ASP A 215 6.27 29.52 -2.82
C ASP A 215 5.71 30.18 -4.10
N GLU A 216 6.21 29.77 -5.28
CA GLU A 216 5.82 30.32 -6.58
C GLU A 216 4.70 29.53 -7.27
N THR A 217 4.18 28.47 -6.65
CA THR A 217 3.17 27.58 -7.23
C THR A 217 1.84 27.76 -6.53
N THR A 218 0.79 28.13 -7.26
CA THR A 218 -0.57 28.19 -6.71
C THR A 218 -1.22 26.80 -6.68
N TYR A 219 -2.28 26.65 -5.87
CA TYR A 219 -3.07 25.42 -5.85
C TYR A 219 -3.63 25.09 -7.24
N GLU A 220 -4.17 26.12 -7.93
CA GLU A 220 -4.73 25.99 -9.26
C GLU A 220 -3.67 25.55 -10.30
N ASP A 221 -2.45 26.05 -10.21
CA ASP A 221 -1.37 25.63 -11.10
C ASP A 221 -0.98 24.16 -10.82
N ALA A 222 -0.85 23.78 -9.55
CA ALA A 222 -0.44 22.45 -9.15
C ALA A 222 -1.44 21.37 -9.57
N THR A 223 -2.75 21.61 -9.38
CA THR A 223 -3.80 20.65 -9.72
C THR A 223 -4.07 20.53 -11.23
N THR A 224 -3.51 21.43 -12.07
CA THR A 224 -3.54 21.27 -13.53
C THR A 224 -2.39 20.44 -14.10
N ILE A 225 -1.40 20.08 -13.28
CA ILE A 225 -0.29 19.22 -13.71
C ILE A 225 -0.86 17.83 -14.05
N ARG A 226 -0.54 17.35 -15.28
CA ARG A 226 -0.97 16.01 -15.69
C ARG A 226 -0.35 14.94 -14.81
N GLN A 227 -1.15 14.04 -14.28
CA GLN A 227 -0.76 12.98 -13.35
C GLN A 227 -1.12 11.58 -13.92
N ASP A 228 -0.63 11.25 -15.12
CA ASP A 228 -0.74 9.92 -15.71
C ASP A 228 0.65 9.24 -15.71
N PRO A 229 0.97 8.43 -14.66
CA PRO A 229 2.29 7.81 -14.50
C PRO A 229 2.72 6.99 -15.71
N ARG A 230 1.80 6.24 -16.31
CA ARG A 230 2.11 5.38 -17.46
C ARG A 230 2.43 6.16 -18.71
N ALA A 231 1.66 7.22 -18.96
CA ALA A 231 1.92 8.11 -20.09
C ALA A 231 3.26 8.84 -19.91
N TYR A 232 3.59 9.25 -18.68
CA TYR A 232 4.91 9.82 -18.35
C TYR A 232 6.02 8.80 -18.60
N ASP A 233 5.92 7.61 -18.02
CA ASP A 233 6.92 6.55 -18.15
C ASP A 233 7.11 6.11 -19.60
N CYS A 234 6.04 6.10 -20.40
CA CYS A 234 6.09 5.81 -21.84
C CYS A 234 6.52 7.02 -22.70
N GLY A 235 6.82 8.18 -22.10
CA GLY A 235 7.36 9.35 -22.79
C GLY A 235 6.34 10.14 -23.60
N GLU A 236 5.03 9.96 -23.35
CA GLU A 236 3.97 10.73 -24.01
C GLU A 236 4.00 12.21 -23.63
N TYR A 237 4.43 12.50 -22.39
CA TYR A 237 4.69 13.84 -21.91
C TYR A 237 5.88 13.88 -20.96
N HIS A 238 6.35 15.07 -20.61
CA HIS A 238 7.44 15.28 -19.68
C HIS A 238 7.04 16.25 -18.59
N LEU A 239 7.56 16.02 -17.39
CA LEU A 239 7.43 16.92 -16.24
C LEU A 239 8.79 17.57 -15.97
N SER A 240 8.76 18.87 -15.74
CA SER A 240 9.93 19.64 -15.29
C SER A 240 10.14 19.45 -13.79
N GLU A 241 11.35 19.77 -13.31
CA GLU A 241 11.64 19.72 -11.86
C GLU A 241 10.72 20.64 -11.01
N PRO A 242 10.32 21.85 -11.44
CA PRO A 242 9.29 22.62 -10.74
C PRO A 242 7.92 21.90 -10.64
N GLU A 243 7.48 21.19 -11.70
CA GLU A 243 6.25 20.42 -11.69
C GLU A 243 6.37 19.23 -10.73
N PHE A 244 7.47 18.49 -10.75
CA PHE A 244 7.73 17.45 -9.75
C PHE A 244 7.80 17.99 -8.31
N ALA A 245 8.36 19.19 -8.12
CA ALA A 245 8.38 19.83 -6.81
C ALA A 245 6.96 20.17 -6.33
N ALA A 246 6.06 20.59 -7.24
CA ALA A 246 4.65 20.82 -6.95
C ALA A 246 3.93 19.50 -6.61
N LEU A 247 4.12 18.44 -7.41
CA LEU A 247 3.54 17.11 -7.14
C LEU A 247 4.01 16.54 -5.80
N ARG A 248 5.30 16.67 -5.46
CA ARG A 248 5.81 16.32 -4.13
C ARG A 248 5.20 17.15 -3.00
N GLY A 249 4.78 18.38 -3.31
CA GLY A 249 4.02 19.24 -2.40
C GLY A 249 2.61 18.71 -2.17
N LEU A 250 1.88 18.39 -3.25
CA LEU A 250 0.55 17.78 -3.18
C LEU A 250 0.58 16.43 -2.45
N TYR A 251 1.51 15.55 -2.78
CA TYR A 251 1.70 14.27 -2.10
C TYR A 251 1.89 14.41 -0.57
N ARG A 252 2.69 15.41 -0.13
CA ARG A 252 2.84 15.68 1.32
C ARG A 252 1.56 16.24 1.95
N ALA A 253 0.77 16.95 1.17
CA ALA A 253 -0.52 17.47 1.61
C ALA A 253 -1.53 16.33 1.81
N GLU A 254 -1.54 15.32 0.93
CA GLU A 254 -2.31 14.08 1.12
C GLU A 254 -1.91 13.36 2.41
N LEU A 255 -0.60 13.19 2.65
CA LEU A 255 -0.11 12.60 3.90
C LEU A 255 -0.58 13.40 5.13
N ALA A 256 -0.57 14.73 5.06
CA ALA A 256 -1.03 15.56 6.17
C ALA A 256 -2.56 15.46 6.37
N TYR A 257 -3.31 15.29 5.29
CA TYR A 257 -4.74 15.08 5.35
C TYR A 257 -5.10 13.74 6.02
N VAL A 258 -4.47 12.63 5.61
CA VAL A 258 -4.74 11.33 6.24
C VAL A 258 -4.17 11.21 7.65
N ASP A 259 -3.16 11.99 8.00
CA ASP A 259 -2.66 12.08 9.39
C ASP A 259 -3.70 12.73 10.33
N ASP A 260 -4.48 13.70 9.84
CA ASP A 260 -5.61 14.26 10.58
C ASP A 260 -6.75 13.22 10.68
N GLN A 261 -7.00 12.39 9.66
CA GLN A 261 -7.95 11.28 9.74
C GLN A 261 -7.50 10.21 10.78
N LEU A 262 -6.21 9.97 10.87
CA LEU A 262 -5.65 9.10 11.92
C LEU A 262 -5.90 9.68 13.33
N ALA A 263 -5.79 11.00 13.52
CA ALA A 263 -6.12 11.66 14.78
C ALA A 263 -7.61 11.50 15.17
N GLU A 264 -8.51 11.59 14.19
CA GLU A 264 -9.94 11.38 14.41
C GLU A 264 -10.26 9.92 14.79
N ILE A 265 -9.63 8.92 14.15
CA ILE A 265 -9.78 7.50 14.54
C ILE A 265 -9.27 7.28 15.96
N ARG A 266 -8.12 7.87 16.32
CA ARG A 266 -7.60 7.82 17.68
C ARG A 266 -8.61 8.40 18.68
N THR A 267 -9.14 9.59 18.40
CA THR A 267 -10.15 10.25 19.23
C THR A 267 -11.40 9.37 19.39
N ALA A 268 -11.86 8.73 18.29
CA ALA A 268 -13.01 7.84 18.36
C ALA A 268 -12.75 6.60 19.24
N LEU A 269 -11.54 6.05 19.24
CA LEU A 269 -11.14 4.97 20.15
C LEU A 269 -11.10 5.44 21.63
N GLU A 270 -10.60 6.66 21.87
CA GLU A 270 -10.57 7.27 23.19
C GLU A 270 -12.01 7.51 23.71
N ASP A 271 -12.89 8.07 22.91
CA ASP A 271 -14.29 8.34 23.23
C ASP A 271 -15.11 7.06 23.47
N ALA A 272 -14.80 5.99 22.75
CA ALA A 272 -15.38 4.65 22.96
C ALA A 272 -14.82 3.95 24.21
N GLY A 273 -13.75 4.45 24.81
CA GLY A 273 -13.06 3.83 25.95
C GLY A 273 -12.22 2.60 25.59
N GLU A 274 -11.89 2.43 24.31
CA GLU A 274 -11.16 1.25 23.76
C GLU A 274 -9.66 1.51 23.58
N TRP A 275 -9.19 2.76 23.71
CA TRP A 275 -7.81 3.16 23.41
C TRP A 275 -6.76 2.37 24.18
N GLU A 276 -6.90 2.25 25.49
CA GLU A 276 -5.92 1.59 26.37
C GLU A 276 -5.82 0.08 26.11
N ASP A 277 -6.89 -0.52 25.58
CA ASP A 277 -6.97 -1.94 25.25
C ASP A 277 -6.73 -2.22 23.75
N THR A 278 -6.28 -1.23 22.99
CA THR A 278 -6.02 -1.33 21.55
C THR A 278 -4.53 -1.37 21.24
N LEU A 279 -4.14 -2.26 20.34
CA LEU A 279 -2.91 -2.20 19.56
C LEU A 279 -3.22 -1.48 18.26
N LEU A 280 -2.64 -0.31 18.05
CA LEU A 280 -2.71 0.42 16.79
C LEU A 280 -1.40 0.23 16.02
N VAL A 281 -1.50 -0.19 14.76
CA VAL A 281 -0.39 -0.25 13.81
C VAL A 281 -0.73 0.64 12.63
N VAL A 282 0.19 1.54 12.26
CA VAL A 282 0.08 2.42 11.08
C VAL A 282 1.29 2.19 10.19
N CYS A 283 1.07 1.90 8.91
CA CYS A 283 2.15 1.70 7.95
C CYS A 283 1.76 2.14 6.53
N GLY A 284 2.76 2.33 5.65
CA GLY A 284 2.54 2.27 4.21
C GLY A 284 2.54 0.82 3.73
N ASP A 285 1.91 0.51 2.63
CA ASP A 285 2.01 -0.80 1.98
C ASP A 285 3.17 -0.88 0.99
N HIS A 286 3.45 0.18 0.28
CA HIS A 286 4.61 0.46 -0.57
C HIS A 286 4.79 1.97 -0.72
N GLY A 287 5.77 2.39 -1.51
CA GLY A 287 6.00 3.80 -1.81
C GLY A 287 5.66 4.17 -3.26
N GLU A 288 6.16 5.34 -3.70
CA GLU A 288 5.88 5.89 -5.02
C GLU A 288 7.03 6.76 -5.52
N HIS A 289 7.36 6.68 -6.81
CA HIS A 289 8.27 7.61 -7.47
C HIS A 289 7.56 8.92 -7.83
N ILE A 290 8.20 10.04 -7.54
CA ILE A 290 7.77 11.38 -7.94
C ILE A 290 8.96 12.08 -8.60
N GLY A 291 9.47 11.45 -9.68
CA GLY A 291 10.64 11.87 -10.47
C GLY A 291 11.93 11.13 -10.14
N GLU A 292 12.01 10.33 -9.07
CA GLU A 292 13.20 9.55 -8.77
C GLU A 292 13.43 8.48 -9.86
N HIS A 293 14.68 8.29 -10.25
CA HIS A 293 15.09 7.36 -11.31
C HIS A 293 14.40 7.61 -12.67
N ASP A 294 13.90 8.82 -12.89
CA ASP A 294 13.11 9.20 -14.08
C ASP A 294 11.80 8.37 -14.22
N PHE A 295 11.19 7.99 -13.08
CA PHE A 295 9.89 7.34 -13.00
C PHE A 295 8.86 8.21 -12.27
N PHE A 296 7.57 7.94 -12.60
CA PHE A 296 6.43 8.45 -11.88
C PHE A 296 5.48 7.29 -11.55
N GLY A 297 4.96 7.25 -10.30
CA GLY A 297 4.15 6.14 -9.83
C GLY A 297 4.98 4.97 -9.23
N HIS A 298 4.40 3.79 -9.14
CA HIS A 298 4.96 2.65 -8.39
C HIS A 298 5.08 1.36 -9.21
N GLN A 299 5.31 1.49 -10.52
CA GLN A 299 5.47 0.37 -11.43
C GLN A 299 6.95 -0.04 -11.58
N TYR A 300 7.19 -1.25 -12.01
CA TYR A 300 8.37 -1.81 -12.67
C TYR A 300 9.61 -2.17 -11.86
N ASN A 301 9.85 -1.66 -10.66
CA ASN A 301 11.14 -1.86 -9.98
C ASN A 301 11.04 -2.10 -8.47
N LEU A 302 12.18 -2.24 -7.80
CA LEU A 302 12.29 -2.52 -6.36
C LEU A 302 13.23 -1.52 -5.66
N TYR A 303 13.25 -0.24 -6.07
CA TYR A 303 14.00 0.78 -5.34
C TYR A 303 13.44 1.01 -3.93
N ASP A 304 14.28 1.46 -3.00
CA ASP A 304 13.84 1.78 -1.63
C ASP A 304 12.74 2.85 -1.63
N THR A 305 12.68 3.72 -2.66
CA THR A 305 11.55 4.64 -2.89
C THR A 305 10.19 3.93 -2.92
N LEU A 306 10.15 2.67 -3.40
CA LEU A 306 8.92 1.86 -3.47
C LEU A 306 8.75 0.87 -2.33
N ILE A 307 9.83 0.40 -1.70
CA ILE A 307 9.72 -0.68 -0.73
C ILE A 307 10.07 -0.27 0.71
N ASN A 308 10.69 0.90 0.95
CA ASN A 308 10.91 1.42 2.30
C ASN A 308 9.71 2.28 2.73
N VAL A 309 8.96 1.78 3.71
CA VAL A 309 7.68 2.32 4.14
C VAL A 309 7.71 2.80 5.60
N PRO A 310 6.89 3.76 5.98
CA PRO A 310 6.72 4.11 7.39
C PRO A 310 6.03 2.97 8.13
N LEU A 311 6.43 2.77 9.40
CA LEU A 311 5.82 1.79 10.28
C LEU A 311 5.89 2.26 11.72
N VAL A 312 4.73 2.42 12.34
CA VAL A 312 4.57 2.77 13.75
C VAL A 312 3.60 1.79 14.41
N ALA A 313 3.92 1.36 15.63
CA ALA A 313 3.04 0.56 16.47
C ALA A 313 2.89 1.23 17.85
N HIS A 314 1.65 1.30 18.36
CA HIS A 314 1.33 1.85 19.68
C HIS A 314 0.41 0.92 20.45
N GLY A 315 0.63 0.80 21.74
CA GLY A 315 -0.17 -0.04 22.65
C GLY A 315 0.41 -1.45 22.83
N GLY A 316 -0.05 -2.13 23.86
CA GLY A 316 0.46 -3.45 24.23
C GLY A 316 1.97 -3.47 24.50
N PRO A 317 2.74 -4.32 23.79
CA PRO A 317 4.19 -4.37 23.97
C PRO A 317 4.93 -3.16 23.37
N PHE A 318 4.27 -2.35 22.55
CA PHE A 318 4.86 -1.23 21.81
C PHE A 318 4.71 0.13 22.50
N THR A 319 4.58 0.16 23.82
CA THR A 319 4.56 1.38 24.63
C THR A 319 5.98 1.73 25.04
N ASP A 320 6.36 3.01 24.87
CA ASP A 320 7.70 3.54 25.23
C ASP A 320 8.88 2.86 24.52
N GLY A 321 8.66 2.17 23.39
CA GLY A 321 9.68 1.45 22.63
C GLY A 321 10.64 2.35 21.84
N GLY A 322 10.23 3.58 21.52
CA GLY A 322 11.00 4.58 20.79
C GLY A 322 11.31 4.19 19.34
N ARG A 323 12.35 4.80 18.75
CA ARG A 323 12.75 4.51 17.37
C ARG A 323 13.69 3.30 17.31
N ARG A 324 13.49 2.46 16.29
CA ARG A 324 14.20 1.20 16.04
C ARG A 324 14.74 1.17 14.62
N ASN A 325 15.99 0.69 14.48
CA ASN A 325 16.69 0.57 13.18
C ASN A 325 16.92 -0.89 12.81
N GLU A 326 16.28 -1.83 13.52
CA GLU A 326 16.30 -3.22 13.10
C GLU A 326 15.48 -3.39 11.81
N LEU A 327 16.02 -4.13 10.85
CA LEU A 327 15.33 -4.48 9.63
C LEU A 327 14.05 -5.27 9.94
N VAL A 328 12.91 -4.75 9.55
CA VAL A 328 11.60 -5.40 9.64
C VAL A 328 10.90 -5.41 8.29
N GLN A 329 9.92 -6.30 8.13
CA GLN A 329 9.12 -6.39 6.91
C GLN A 329 7.63 -6.37 7.22
N LEU A 330 6.81 -5.90 6.27
CA LEU A 330 5.36 -5.92 6.42
C LEU A 330 4.79 -7.34 6.54
N LEU A 331 5.43 -8.34 5.94
CA LEU A 331 5.04 -9.75 6.13
C LEU A 331 5.26 -10.28 7.56
N ASP A 332 5.88 -9.48 8.44
CA ASP A 332 6.00 -9.77 9.88
C ASP A 332 4.73 -9.38 10.65
N LEU A 333 3.86 -8.57 10.04
CA LEU A 333 2.62 -8.07 10.65
C LEU A 333 1.76 -9.19 11.24
N PRO A 334 1.40 -10.26 10.50
CA PRO A 334 0.47 -11.27 11.02
C PRO A 334 0.94 -11.88 12.34
N VAL A 335 2.18 -12.38 12.38
CA VAL A 335 2.74 -13.01 13.59
C VAL A 335 2.93 -12.01 14.72
N THR A 336 3.21 -10.75 14.42
CA THR A 336 3.41 -9.69 15.42
C THR A 336 2.11 -9.29 16.09
N VAL A 337 1.07 -8.98 15.30
CA VAL A 337 -0.20 -8.49 15.85
C VAL A 337 -0.97 -9.61 16.56
N LEU A 338 -0.88 -10.86 16.09
CA LEU A 338 -1.45 -12.02 16.79
C LEU A 338 -0.77 -12.22 18.14
N GLU A 339 0.57 -12.22 18.20
CA GLU A 339 1.32 -12.33 19.47
C GLU A 339 0.95 -11.18 20.42
N ALA A 340 0.92 -9.94 19.96
CA ALA A 340 0.59 -8.77 20.79
C ALA A 340 -0.87 -8.76 21.25
N ALA A 341 -1.79 -9.35 20.48
CA ALA A 341 -3.20 -9.53 20.85
C ALA A 341 -3.43 -10.72 21.79
N GLY A 342 -2.44 -11.58 21.98
CA GLY A 342 -2.54 -12.81 22.78
C GLY A 342 -3.31 -13.92 22.05
N VAL A 343 -3.21 -13.97 20.73
CA VAL A 343 -3.77 -15.01 19.85
C VAL A 343 -2.66 -15.96 19.41
N ASP A 344 -2.87 -17.26 19.54
CA ASP A 344 -1.97 -18.29 19.04
C ASP A 344 -2.58 -18.96 17.81
N ASP A 345 -1.99 -18.74 16.65
CA ASP A 345 -2.35 -19.38 15.38
C ASP A 345 -1.11 -20.04 14.77
N PRO A 346 -0.90 -21.35 15.06
CA PRO A 346 0.26 -22.07 14.53
C PRO A 346 0.27 -22.20 13.00
N GLU A 347 -0.90 -22.31 12.36
CA GLU A 347 -1.03 -22.47 10.92
C GLU A 347 -0.51 -21.22 10.19
N LEU A 348 -0.99 -20.03 10.57
CA LEU A 348 -0.52 -18.78 10.00
C LEU A 348 0.98 -18.53 10.29
N ARG A 349 1.45 -18.93 11.47
CA ARG A 349 2.86 -18.78 11.83
C ARG A 349 3.78 -19.68 10.99
N GLU A 350 3.36 -20.91 10.72
CA GLU A 350 4.19 -21.92 10.05
C GLU A 350 4.17 -21.75 8.51
N GLN A 351 3.09 -21.22 7.93
CA GLN A 351 2.99 -21.02 6.48
C GLN A 351 3.88 -19.90 5.95
N GLY A 352 4.12 -18.86 6.79
CA GLY A 352 4.80 -17.63 6.37
C GLY A 352 6.29 -17.59 6.76
N SER A 353 6.90 -16.48 6.43
CA SER A 353 8.31 -16.14 6.72
C SER A 353 8.45 -14.99 7.70
N GLY A 354 7.33 -14.51 8.24
CA GLY A 354 7.26 -13.41 9.20
C GLY A 354 7.98 -13.70 10.51
N ARG A 355 8.50 -12.65 11.13
CA ARG A 355 9.13 -12.68 12.46
C ARG A 355 8.51 -11.60 13.32
N SER A 356 8.02 -11.96 14.48
CA SER A 356 7.42 -11.00 15.40
C SER A 356 8.39 -9.88 15.80
N TRP A 357 7.89 -8.65 15.83
CA TRP A 357 8.61 -7.47 16.33
C TRP A 357 8.57 -7.37 17.86
N VAL A 358 7.67 -8.08 18.55
CA VAL A 358 7.52 -8.05 20.01
C VAL A 358 8.84 -8.28 20.74
N PRO A 359 9.69 -9.26 20.35
CA PRO A 359 10.99 -9.45 20.98
C PRO A 359 11.97 -8.27 20.80
N LEU A 360 11.80 -7.43 19.75
CA LEU A 360 12.68 -6.29 19.50
C LEU A 360 12.44 -5.14 20.49
N VAL A 361 11.22 -5.03 21.01
CA VAL A 361 10.81 -3.98 21.97
C VAL A 361 10.86 -4.47 23.43
N ALA A 362 10.76 -5.78 23.65
CA ALA A 362 11.05 -6.36 24.96
C ALA A 362 12.54 -6.16 25.26
N ASP A 363 12.89 -5.86 26.54
CA ASP A 363 14.30 -5.70 26.99
C ASP A 363 15.05 -7.06 26.95
N SER A 364 15.11 -7.63 25.75
CA SER A 364 15.63 -8.97 25.47
C SER A 364 16.94 -8.88 24.70
N ARG A 365 18.05 -9.06 25.41
CA ARG A 365 19.38 -9.26 24.81
C ARG A 365 19.47 -10.50 23.90
N THR A 366 18.38 -11.22 23.72
CA THR A 366 18.25 -12.45 22.91
C THR A 366 17.38 -12.28 21.69
N ALA A 367 16.88 -11.07 21.38
CA ALA A 367 16.12 -10.81 20.16
C ALA A 367 16.99 -11.16 18.94
N SER A 368 16.52 -12.10 18.12
CA SER A 368 17.17 -12.43 16.86
C SER A 368 16.84 -11.36 15.84
N THR A 369 17.75 -10.41 15.65
CA THR A 369 17.61 -9.39 14.61
C THR A 369 17.77 -10.03 13.22
N ARG A 370 17.08 -9.45 12.25
CA ARG A 370 17.22 -9.82 10.84
C ARG A 370 18.44 -9.08 10.27
N ASP A 371 19.26 -9.74 9.47
CA ASP A 371 20.41 -9.12 8.81
C ASP A 371 20.14 -8.81 7.32
N ALA A 372 18.96 -9.15 6.81
CA ALA A 372 18.44 -8.80 5.49
C ALA A 372 16.93 -8.95 5.41
N VAL A 373 16.35 -8.17 4.52
CA VAL A 373 14.97 -8.25 4.04
C VAL A 373 14.95 -8.56 2.55
N PHE A 374 13.81 -9.03 2.05
CA PHE A 374 13.67 -9.45 0.65
C PHE A 374 12.39 -8.85 0.05
N ALA A 375 12.43 -8.57 -1.25
CA ALA A 375 11.27 -8.13 -2.02
C ALA A 375 11.22 -8.83 -3.37
N GLU A 376 10.03 -9.03 -3.90
CA GLU A 376 9.79 -9.65 -5.19
C GLU A 376 8.87 -8.78 -6.07
N TYR A 377 9.20 -8.74 -7.36
CA TYR A 377 8.35 -8.24 -8.42
C TYR A 377 8.18 -9.38 -9.42
N VAL A 378 7.09 -10.13 -9.29
CA VAL A 378 6.93 -11.43 -9.98
C VAL A 378 6.51 -11.24 -11.42
N ALA A 379 5.73 -10.20 -11.74
CA ALA A 379 5.32 -9.87 -13.10
C ALA A 379 5.11 -8.36 -13.23
N PRO A 380 5.39 -7.77 -14.40
CA PRO A 380 5.10 -6.36 -14.68
C PRO A 380 3.62 -6.04 -14.55
N GLN A 381 3.31 -4.92 -13.89
CA GLN A 381 1.96 -4.37 -13.78
C GLN A 381 2.00 -2.86 -14.06
N PRO A 382 1.45 -2.40 -15.18
CA PRO A 382 0.89 -3.21 -16.29
C PRO A 382 1.96 -3.99 -17.06
N SER A 383 1.54 -5.03 -17.80
CA SER A 383 2.45 -5.74 -18.68
C SER A 383 2.93 -4.83 -19.83
N ILE A 384 4.14 -5.08 -20.33
CA ILE A 384 4.67 -4.33 -21.49
C ILE A 384 3.75 -4.45 -22.71
N GLU A 385 3.12 -5.59 -22.93
CA GLU A 385 2.15 -5.78 -24.00
C GLU A 385 0.96 -4.79 -23.88
N ARG A 386 0.45 -4.56 -22.66
CA ARG A 386 -0.63 -3.56 -22.43
C ARG A 386 -0.15 -2.15 -22.75
N LEU A 387 1.08 -1.80 -22.33
CA LEU A 387 1.67 -0.50 -22.67
C LEU A 387 1.86 -0.33 -24.19
N GLU A 388 2.35 -1.35 -24.87
CA GLU A 388 2.48 -1.36 -26.33
C GLU A 388 1.14 -1.19 -27.05
N ASN A 389 0.09 -1.83 -26.54
CA ASN A 389 -1.27 -1.69 -27.08
C ASN A 389 -1.84 -0.27 -26.87
N ARG A 390 -1.53 0.38 -25.73
CA ARG A 390 -2.02 1.73 -25.42
C ARG A 390 -1.20 2.82 -26.11
N PHE A 391 0.12 2.74 -26.07
CA PHE A 391 1.03 3.82 -26.48
C PHE A 391 1.80 3.53 -27.79
N GLY A 392 1.76 2.29 -28.29
CA GLY A 392 2.53 1.82 -29.44
C GLY A 392 3.88 1.25 -29.05
N ALA A 393 4.29 0.16 -29.71
CA ALA A 393 5.52 -0.57 -29.38
C ALA A 393 6.78 0.31 -29.46
N ASP A 394 6.87 1.20 -30.46
CA ASP A 394 8.04 2.09 -30.64
C ASP A 394 8.11 3.21 -29.59
N SER A 395 7.06 3.43 -28.80
CA SER A 395 6.97 4.51 -27.80
C SER A 395 7.49 4.08 -26.43
N ILE A 396 7.64 2.79 -26.15
CA ILE A 396 8.07 2.32 -24.84
C ILE A 396 9.58 2.51 -24.67
N PRO A 397 10.04 3.37 -23.74
CA PRO A 397 11.48 3.64 -23.55
C PRO A 397 12.24 2.43 -23.02
N ASP A 398 13.55 2.37 -23.31
CA ASP A 398 14.42 1.28 -22.83
C ASP A 398 14.41 1.15 -21.31
N ARG A 399 14.30 2.28 -20.56
CA ARG A 399 14.24 2.27 -19.09
C ARG A 399 13.02 1.52 -18.55
N VAL A 400 11.88 1.52 -19.27
CA VAL A 400 10.68 0.75 -18.92
C VAL A 400 10.83 -0.71 -19.36
N ARG A 401 11.33 -0.94 -20.59
CA ARG A 401 11.59 -2.30 -21.09
C ARG A 401 12.62 -3.07 -20.26
N GLU A 402 13.55 -2.34 -19.63
CA GLU A 402 14.54 -2.94 -18.71
C GLU A 402 13.87 -3.69 -17.56
N PHE A 403 12.64 -3.35 -17.19
CA PHE A 403 11.88 -3.99 -16.11
C PHE A 403 10.81 -4.99 -16.61
N ASP A 404 10.78 -5.31 -17.91
CA ASP A 404 9.97 -6.42 -18.45
C ASP A 404 10.56 -7.77 -18.08
N ARG A 405 10.62 -8.02 -16.77
CA ARG A 405 11.20 -9.22 -16.16
C ARG A 405 10.72 -9.42 -14.74
N ARG A 406 10.91 -10.61 -14.23
CA ARG A 406 10.77 -10.88 -12.80
C ARG A 406 11.99 -10.33 -12.07
N LEU A 407 11.77 -9.70 -10.90
CA LEU A 407 12.85 -9.19 -10.06
C LEU A 407 12.77 -9.77 -8.66
N ARG A 408 13.92 -9.93 -8.04
CA ARG A 408 14.10 -10.19 -6.60
C ARG A 408 15.14 -9.28 -6.03
N ALA A 409 14.89 -8.76 -4.86
CA ALA A 409 15.84 -7.94 -4.12
C ALA A 409 16.18 -8.56 -2.77
N VAL A 410 17.43 -8.39 -2.35
CA VAL A 410 17.87 -8.56 -0.96
C VAL A 410 18.49 -7.26 -0.49
N ARG A 411 17.99 -6.75 0.64
CA ARG A 411 18.40 -5.49 1.25
C ARG A 411 18.97 -5.77 2.65
N THR A 412 20.20 -5.33 2.88
CA THR A 412 20.90 -5.31 4.18
C THR A 412 21.06 -3.87 4.64
N ASN A 413 21.57 -3.60 5.83
CA ASN A 413 21.80 -2.20 6.27
C ASN A 413 22.80 -1.44 5.39
N GLU A 414 23.67 -2.13 4.67
CA GLU A 414 24.73 -1.50 3.86
C GLU A 414 24.45 -1.55 2.36
N TYR A 415 23.88 -2.66 1.88
CA TYR A 415 23.77 -2.92 0.44
C TYR A 415 22.41 -3.48 0.08
N LYS A 416 21.99 -3.13 -1.14
CA LYS A 416 20.85 -3.75 -1.81
C LYS A 416 21.29 -4.36 -3.14
N TYR A 417 20.93 -5.61 -3.34
CA TYR A 417 21.19 -6.34 -4.58
C TYR A 417 19.86 -6.75 -5.23
N VAL A 418 19.73 -6.46 -6.51
CA VAL A 418 18.56 -6.80 -7.33
C VAL A 418 18.98 -7.75 -8.43
N GLN A 419 18.24 -8.84 -8.59
CA GLN A 419 18.41 -9.84 -9.63
C GLN A 419 17.18 -9.92 -10.51
N GLY A 420 17.36 -9.97 -11.84
CA GLY A 420 16.34 -10.27 -12.83
C GLY A 420 16.40 -11.71 -13.35
N SER A 421 15.27 -12.20 -13.89
CA SER A 421 15.12 -13.56 -14.42
C SER A 421 16.00 -13.86 -15.64
N ASP A 422 16.45 -12.83 -16.35
CA ASP A 422 17.26 -12.90 -17.59
C ASP A 422 18.75 -12.61 -17.38
N GLY A 423 19.20 -12.59 -16.11
CA GLY A 423 20.58 -12.27 -15.75
C GLY A 423 20.86 -10.79 -15.50
N PHE A 424 19.82 -9.95 -15.45
CA PHE A 424 19.94 -8.57 -14.98
C PHE A 424 20.42 -8.52 -13.53
N GLU A 425 21.33 -7.58 -13.22
CA GLU A 425 21.87 -7.41 -11.88
C GLU A 425 22.14 -5.93 -11.58
N ARG A 426 21.76 -5.51 -10.37
CA ARG A 426 22.16 -4.23 -9.78
C ARG A 426 22.62 -4.43 -8.35
N LEU A 427 23.62 -3.66 -7.94
CA LEU A 427 24.08 -3.57 -6.55
C LEU A 427 24.22 -2.11 -6.18
N HIS A 428 23.58 -1.70 -5.11
CA HIS A 428 23.66 -0.36 -4.56
C HIS A 428 24.27 -0.38 -3.16
N ASP A 429 25.21 0.52 -2.89
CA ASP A 429 25.69 0.80 -1.53
C ASP A 429 24.74 1.83 -0.90
N VAL A 430 23.66 1.32 -0.30
CA VAL A 430 22.58 2.14 0.24
C VAL A 430 22.97 2.91 1.51
N ALA A 431 24.08 2.56 2.14
CA ALA A 431 24.61 3.31 3.27
C ALA A 431 25.28 4.62 2.83
N SER A 432 25.95 4.62 1.69
CA SER A 432 26.63 5.81 1.13
C SER A 432 25.82 6.50 0.03
N ASP A 433 24.94 5.78 -0.65
CA ASP A 433 24.05 6.24 -1.73
C ASP A 433 22.60 5.78 -1.46
N PRO A 434 21.91 6.36 -0.49
CA PRO A 434 20.52 5.98 -0.17
C PRO A 434 19.53 6.29 -1.31
N ALA A 435 19.94 7.09 -2.29
CA ALA A 435 19.14 7.36 -3.50
C ALA A 435 19.33 6.28 -4.58
N GLU A 436 20.17 5.25 -4.36
CA GLU A 436 20.41 4.14 -5.30
C GLU A 436 20.78 4.59 -6.72
N SER A 437 21.45 5.71 -6.83
CA SER A 437 21.80 6.36 -8.11
C SER A 437 22.92 5.64 -8.85
N THR A 438 23.76 4.88 -8.13
CA THR A 438 24.95 4.23 -8.67
C THR A 438 24.86 2.71 -8.57
N ASN A 439 24.99 2.00 -9.72
CA ASN A 439 25.12 0.56 -9.74
C ASN A 439 26.61 0.15 -9.62
N VAL A 440 26.99 -0.41 -8.47
CA VAL A 440 28.36 -0.84 -8.16
C VAL A 440 28.62 -2.33 -8.38
N VAL A 441 27.75 -3.04 -9.11
CA VAL A 441 27.85 -4.50 -9.31
C VAL A 441 29.20 -4.91 -9.93
N ALA A 442 29.73 -4.11 -10.85
CA ALA A 442 31.01 -4.35 -11.51
C ALA A 442 32.22 -4.09 -10.60
N ASP A 443 32.09 -3.15 -9.67
CA ASP A 443 33.15 -2.74 -8.75
C ASP A 443 33.23 -3.66 -7.51
N GLU A 444 32.08 -4.27 -7.11
CA GLU A 444 31.91 -5.10 -5.92
C GLU A 444 31.43 -6.54 -6.23
N PRO A 445 32.09 -7.28 -7.16
CA PRO A 445 31.57 -8.57 -7.66
C PRO A 445 31.46 -9.65 -6.59
N GLU A 446 32.35 -9.64 -5.59
CA GLU A 446 32.32 -10.60 -4.47
C GLU A 446 31.12 -10.35 -3.55
N ARG A 447 30.70 -9.11 -3.39
CA ARG A 447 29.53 -8.73 -2.60
C ARG A 447 28.27 -9.11 -3.36
N ALA A 448 28.17 -8.78 -4.63
CA ALA A 448 27.06 -9.19 -5.49
C ALA A 448 26.86 -10.70 -5.45
N ARG A 449 27.93 -11.48 -5.59
CA ARG A 449 27.88 -12.95 -5.50
C ARG A 449 27.35 -13.43 -4.14
N ARG A 450 27.77 -12.83 -3.02
CA ARG A 450 27.26 -13.21 -1.69
C ARG A 450 25.77 -12.93 -1.53
N LEU A 451 25.29 -11.78 -2.01
CA LEU A 451 23.88 -11.39 -1.92
C LEU A 451 23.02 -12.23 -2.88
N ARG A 452 23.51 -12.53 -4.09
CA ARG A 452 22.86 -13.48 -5.01
C ARG A 452 22.66 -14.85 -4.35
N ASN A 453 23.69 -15.40 -3.72
CA ASN A 453 23.60 -16.68 -3.00
C ASN A 453 22.56 -16.63 -1.86
N ARG A 454 22.33 -15.46 -1.25
CA ARG A 454 21.24 -15.29 -0.25
C ARG A 454 19.86 -15.37 -0.88
N LEU A 455 19.66 -14.74 -2.03
CA LEU A 455 18.40 -14.84 -2.79
C LEU A 455 18.14 -16.29 -3.22
N GLU A 456 19.14 -16.96 -3.80
CA GLU A 456 19.02 -18.35 -4.23
C GLU A 456 18.75 -19.30 -3.05
N LYS A 457 19.37 -19.05 -1.92
CA LYS A 457 19.11 -19.85 -0.70
C LYS A 457 17.68 -19.65 -0.18
N ARG A 458 17.12 -18.43 -0.32
CA ARG A 458 15.77 -18.11 0.16
C ARG A 458 14.68 -18.61 -0.78
N PHE A 459 14.83 -18.40 -2.08
CA PHE A 459 13.78 -18.59 -3.08
C PHE A 459 14.10 -19.66 -4.14
N GLY A 460 15.32 -20.22 -4.15
CA GLY A 460 15.79 -21.01 -5.28
C GLY A 460 16.14 -20.15 -6.50
N PRO A 461 16.49 -20.80 -7.64
CA PRO A 461 16.80 -20.10 -8.88
C PRO A 461 15.62 -19.26 -9.38
N LEU A 462 15.91 -18.07 -9.91
CA LEU A 462 14.90 -17.24 -10.55
C LEU A 462 14.73 -17.69 -12.01
N SER A 463 13.56 -18.24 -12.38
CA SER A 463 13.23 -18.67 -13.74
C SER A 463 12.39 -17.62 -14.47
N GLU A 464 12.36 -17.69 -15.81
CA GLU A 464 11.54 -16.82 -16.65
C GLU A 464 10.06 -17.23 -16.65
N ASP A 465 9.74 -18.50 -16.35
CA ASP A 465 8.38 -19.00 -16.38
C ASP A 465 7.53 -18.38 -15.27
N ALA A 466 6.52 -17.61 -15.65
CA ALA A 466 5.45 -17.13 -14.78
C ALA A 466 4.23 -18.07 -14.93
N THR A 467 3.52 -18.31 -13.84
CA THR A 467 2.18 -18.92 -13.91
C THR A 467 1.18 -17.81 -14.21
N ASP A 468 0.60 -17.82 -15.41
CA ASP A 468 -0.47 -16.88 -15.78
C ASP A 468 -1.81 -17.36 -15.23
N GLY A 469 -2.56 -16.44 -14.61
CA GLY A 469 -3.95 -16.61 -14.20
C GLY A 469 -4.64 -15.25 -14.19
N ASP A 470 -5.45 -14.98 -15.21
CA ASP A 470 -6.28 -13.77 -15.25
C ASP A 470 -7.61 -14.01 -14.52
N VAL A 471 -8.00 -13.09 -13.65
CA VAL A 471 -9.33 -13.04 -13.02
C VAL A 471 -10.29 -12.29 -13.94
N GLU A 472 -11.48 -12.82 -14.15
CA GLU A 472 -12.55 -12.14 -14.88
C GLU A 472 -13.15 -11.06 -13.99
N MET A 473 -12.70 -9.82 -14.15
CA MET A 473 -13.13 -8.66 -13.35
C MET A 473 -14.49 -8.14 -13.84
N GLN A 474 -15.30 -7.64 -12.90
CA GLN A 474 -16.51 -6.89 -13.20
C GLN A 474 -16.19 -5.58 -13.94
N ALA A 475 -17.13 -5.08 -14.74
CA ALA A 475 -16.91 -3.88 -15.55
C ALA A 475 -16.59 -2.65 -14.69
N GLY A 476 -17.35 -2.42 -13.62
CA GLY A 476 -17.11 -1.30 -12.70
C GLY A 476 -15.77 -1.36 -11.98
N THR A 477 -15.28 -2.57 -11.66
CA THR A 477 -13.94 -2.77 -11.10
C THR A 477 -12.85 -2.41 -12.11
N LYS A 478 -13.02 -2.82 -13.39
CA LYS A 478 -12.08 -2.45 -14.46
C LYS A 478 -12.00 -0.93 -14.66
N ASP A 479 -13.16 -0.26 -14.71
CA ASP A 479 -13.22 1.19 -14.87
C ASP A 479 -12.51 1.91 -13.71
N ARG A 480 -12.76 1.47 -12.47
CA ARG A 480 -12.09 2.06 -11.30
C ARG A 480 -10.58 1.80 -11.26
N LEU A 481 -10.15 0.60 -11.63
CA LEU A 481 -8.71 0.30 -11.73
C LEU A 481 -8.04 1.10 -12.86
N ALA A 482 -8.76 1.39 -13.94
CA ALA A 482 -8.29 2.30 -14.99
C ALA A 482 -8.16 3.73 -14.49
N ASP A 483 -9.14 4.23 -13.73
CA ASP A 483 -9.13 5.56 -13.13
C ASP A 483 -7.97 5.73 -12.11
N LEU A 484 -7.67 4.68 -11.35
CA LEU A 484 -6.52 4.63 -10.43
C LEU A 484 -5.20 4.34 -11.14
N GLY A 485 -5.19 4.29 -12.47
CA GLY A 485 -3.98 4.05 -13.24
C GLY A 485 -3.47 2.59 -13.24
N TYR A 486 -4.25 1.58 -12.88
CA TYR A 486 -3.83 0.17 -12.86
C TYR A 486 -4.17 -0.61 -14.15
N LEU A 487 -5.07 -0.16 -15.01
CA LEU A 487 -5.47 -0.84 -16.26
C LEU A 487 -5.29 -0.01 -17.53
#